data_e4f090c0ed17e51f29643016bac9d1e4
#
_entry.id   e4f090c0ed17e51f29643016bac9d1e4
#
_cell.length_a   1.000
_cell.length_b   1.000
_cell.length_c   1.000
_cell.angle_alpha   90.00
_cell.angle_beta   90.00
_cell.angle_gamma   90.00
#
_symmetry.space_group_name_H-M   'P 1'
#
loop_
_entity.id
_entity.type
_entity.pdbx_description
1 polymer ?
#
loop_
_entity_poly.entity_id
_entity_poly.type
_entity_poly.pdbx_seq_one_letter_code
_entity_poly.pdbx_strand_id
1 'polypeptide(L)'
;MEDTYSKGFPVSWDQMHRDSKALAWRLAEKGPWRRIISITRGGMVPACIVARELEVRLVDTICIQTYDHQDRAEPEILKAVEDDGEDVLIIDDLVDTGATARAVRAMLPLAHYATVYAKPAGRELVDTFVTEVSQDTWIFLP
;
A
#
# COMPACT_ATOMS: atom_id res chain seq x y z
N MET A 1 -1.32 -22.26 -4.42
CA MET A 1 -1.88 -20.90 -4.31
C MET A 1 -3.35 -20.92 -3.90
N GLU A 2 -4.13 -21.67 -4.61
CA GLU A 2 -5.57 -21.73 -4.37
C GLU A 2 -5.91 -22.21 -2.98
N ASP A 3 -5.12 -23.14 -2.45
CA ASP A 3 -5.36 -23.74 -1.14
C ASP A 3 -5.08 -22.77 0.02
N THR A 4 -4.43 -21.64 -0.26
CA THR A 4 -4.05 -20.67 0.77
C THR A 4 -5.22 -19.77 1.16
N TYR A 5 -6.18 -19.59 0.24
CA TYR A 5 -7.28 -18.64 0.44
C TYR A 5 -8.63 -19.35 0.37
N SER A 6 -9.41 -19.26 1.44
CA SER A 6 -10.72 -19.87 1.52
C SER A 6 -11.86 -18.91 1.18
N LYS A 7 -11.57 -17.60 1.10
CA LYS A 7 -12.58 -16.56 0.88
C LYS A 7 -12.15 -15.63 -0.24
N GLY A 8 -13.12 -14.98 -0.87
CA GLY A 8 -12.88 -13.95 -1.86
C GLY A 8 -13.48 -12.63 -1.43
N PHE A 9 -12.82 -11.55 -1.76
CA PHE A 9 -13.30 -10.19 -1.50
C PHE A 9 -13.16 -9.38 -2.79
N PRO A 10 -14.21 -9.35 -3.61
CA PRO A 10 -14.15 -8.61 -4.87
C PRO A 10 -14.31 -7.11 -4.61
N VAL A 11 -13.46 -6.33 -5.28
CA VAL A 11 -13.47 -4.88 -5.20
C VAL A 11 -13.78 -4.32 -6.59
N SER A 12 -14.89 -3.59 -6.70
CA SER A 12 -15.24 -2.89 -7.94
C SER A 12 -14.45 -1.58 -8.04
N TRP A 13 -14.46 -0.96 -9.24
CA TRP A 13 -13.89 0.38 -9.42
C TRP A 13 -14.52 1.40 -8.48
N ASP A 14 -15.85 1.37 -8.32
CA ASP A 14 -16.54 2.27 -7.40
C ASP A 14 -16.08 2.06 -5.96
N GLN A 15 -15.91 0.82 -5.55
CA GLN A 15 -15.44 0.49 -4.21
C GLN A 15 -14.01 0.99 -3.99
N MET A 16 -13.13 0.75 -4.96
CA MET A 16 -11.74 1.21 -4.89
C MET A 16 -11.68 2.73 -4.78
N HIS A 17 -12.49 3.42 -5.56
CA HIS A 17 -12.53 4.89 -5.53
C HIS A 17 -13.00 5.40 -4.16
N ARG A 18 -14.08 4.85 -3.63
CA ARG A 18 -14.59 5.23 -2.30
C ARG A 18 -13.58 4.95 -1.20
N ASP A 19 -12.98 3.76 -1.21
CA ASP A 19 -12.03 3.38 -0.18
C ASP A 19 -10.75 4.20 -0.25
N SER A 20 -10.30 4.53 -1.46
CA SER A 20 -9.12 5.39 -1.64
C SER A 20 -9.38 6.81 -1.15
N LYS A 21 -10.60 7.33 -1.37
CA LYS A 21 -11.00 8.63 -0.81
C LYS A 21 -11.08 8.59 0.71
N ALA A 22 -11.61 7.50 1.27
CA ALA A 22 -11.64 7.32 2.71
C ALA A 22 -10.22 7.30 3.29
N LEU A 23 -9.29 6.66 2.60
CA LEU A 23 -7.88 6.68 3.00
C LEU A 23 -7.35 8.11 3.00
N ALA A 24 -7.61 8.87 1.93
CA ALA A 24 -7.16 10.26 1.83
C ALA A 24 -7.68 11.11 3.00
N TRP A 25 -8.94 10.94 3.38
CA TRP A 25 -9.52 11.69 4.49
C TRP A 25 -8.84 11.38 5.82
N ARG A 26 -8.51 10.12 6.05
CA ARG A 26 -7.75 9.72 7.24
C ARG A 26 -6.35 10.34 7.25
N LEU A 27 -5.73 10.42 6.08
CA LEU A 27 -4.37 10.94 5.94
C LEU A 27 -4.33 12.47 6.00
N ALA A 28 -5.40 13.15 5.62
CA ALA A 28 -5.47 14.61 5.67
C ALA A 28 -5.23 15.17 7.07
N GLU A 29 -5.64 14.43 8.09
CA GLU A 29 -5.47 14.85 9.48
C GLU A 29 -4.05 14.65 10.01
N LYS A 30 -3.22 13.91 9.28
CA LYS A 30 -1.88 13.50 9.72
C LYS A 30 -0.75 14.24 9.01
N GLY A 31 -1.09 15.02 7.99
CA GLY A 31 -0.10 15.79 7.21
C GLY A 31 0.45 16.99 7.95
N PRO A 32 1.14 17.88 7.26
CA PRO A 32 1.20 18.00 5.80
C PRO A 32 2.10 16.97 5.13
N TRP A 33 1.82 16.71 3.86
CA TRP A 33 2.59 15.76 3.05
C TRP A 33 3.25 16.49 1.90
N ARG A 34 4.57 16.32 1.73
CA ARG A 34 5.30 16.96 0.64
C ARG A 34 5.45 16.07 -0.59
N ARG A 35 5.31 14.75 -0.41
CA ARG A 35 5.58 13.78 -1.46
C ARG A 35 4.77 12.51 -1.23
N ILE A 36 4.27 11.92 -2.31
CA ILE A 36 3.65 10.60 -2.27
C ILE A 36 4.52 9.65 -3.08
N ILE A 37 4.75 8.45 -2.54
CA ILE A 37 5.43 7.38 -3.24
C ILE A 37 4.47 6.21 -3.37
N SER A 38 4.19 5.83 -4.61
CA SER A 38 3.33 4.70 -4.93
C SER A 38 4.17 3.44 -5.05
N ILE A 39 3.73 2.37 -4.42
CA ILE A 39 4.33 1.06 -4.62
C ILE A 39 3.69 0.45 -5.87
N THR A 40 4.46 0.26 -6.91
CA THR A 40 3.89 -0.24 -8.15
C THR A 40 3.87 -1.77 -8.17
N ARG A 41 2.88 -2.33 -8.80
CA ARG A 41 1.80 -1.66 -9.53
C ARG A 41 0.58 -1.38 -8.64
N GLY A 42 0.35 -2.18 -7.62
CA GLY A 42 -0.89 -2.17 -6.84
C GLY A 42 -1.26 -0.83 -6.25
N GLY A 43 -0.27 -0.04 -5.84
CA GLY A 43 -0.52 1.26 -5.23
C GLY A 43 -0.83 2.39 -6.19
N MET A 44 -0.71 2.15 -7.51
CA MET A 44 -0.83 3.25 -8.49
C MET A 44 -2.21 3.89 -8.50
N VAL A 45 -3.28 3.09 -8.49
CA VAL A 45 -4.64 3.64 -8.51
C VAL A 45 -4.94 4.38 -7.21
N PRO A 46 -4.78 3.78 -6.02
CA PRO A 46 -5.05 4.53 -4.79
C PRO A 46 -4.14 5.75 -4.63
N ALA A 47 -2.87 5.67 -5.03
CA ALA A 47 -1.97 6.83 -4.94
C ALA A 47 -2.46 8.01 -5.79
N CYS A 48 -2.95 7.73 -6.99
CA CYS A 48 -3.49 8.77 -7.86
C CYS A 48 -4.68 9.48 -7.21
N ILE A 49 -5.60 8.72 -6.63
CA ILE A 49 -6.78 9.27 -5.97
C ILE A 49 -6.40 10.07 -4.73
N VAL A 50 -5.53 9.52 -3.90
CA VAL A 50 -5.06 10.18 -2.67
C VAL A 50 -4.32 11.49 -3.02
N ALA A 51 -3.45 11.46 -4.03
CA ALA A 51 -2.71 12.65 -4.45
C ALA A 51 -3.65 13.78 -4.87
N ARG A 52 -4.72 13.45 -5.60
CA ARG A 52 -5.72 14.43 -6.01
C ARG A 52 -6.48 14.99 -4.81
N GLU A 53 -6.93 14.13 -3.90
CA GLU A 53 -7.69 14.56 -2.73
C GLU A 53 -6.86 15.42 -1.79
N LEU A 54 -5.59 15.11 -1.61
CA LEU A 54 -4.70 15.85 -0.71
C LEU A 54 -3.95 16.99 -1.41
N GLU A 55 -4.12 17.14 -2.71
CA GLU A 55 -3.45 18.14 -3.53
C GLU A 55 -1.91 18.05 -3.43
N VAL A 56 -1.39 16.84 -3.38
CA VAL A 56 0.05 16.58 -3.43
C VAL A 56 0.45 16.32 -4.88
N ARG A 57 1.32 17.17 -5.41
CA ARG A 57 1.71 17.07 -6.81
C ARG A 57 2.97 16.26 -7.05
N LEU A 58 3.85 16.17 -6.06
CA LEU A 58 5.08 15.39 -6.21
C LEU A 58 4.79 13.94 -5.90
N VAL A 59 4.64 13.13 -6.95
CA VAL A 59 4.35 11.71 -6.85
C VAL A 59 5.43 10.94 -7.57
N ASP A 60 6.04 9.98 -6.89
CA ASP A 60 7.05 9.10 -7.45
C ASP A 60 6.67 7.65 -7.19
N THR A 61 7.50 6.71 -7.61
CA THR A 61 7.23 5.29 -7.49
C THR A 61 8.42 4.53 -6.91
N ILE A 62 8.11 3.47 -6.17
CA ILE A 62 9.05 2.40 -5.88
C ILE A 62 8.50 1.17 -6.61
N CYS A 63 9.30 0.59 -7.50
CA CYS A 63 8.87 -0.56 -8.27
C CYS A 63 9.36 -1.83 -7.61
N ILE A 64 8.43 -2.67 -7.21
CA ILE A 64 8.72 -3.92 -6.50
C ILE A 64 8.04 -5.07 -7.23
N GLN A 65 8.76 -6.15 -7.35
CA GLN A 65 8.21 -7.39 -7.85
C GLN A 65 8.47 -8.48 -6.80
N THR A 66 7.52 -9.38 -6.64
CA THR A 66 7.61 -10.44 -5.63
C THR A 66 7.92 -11.76 -6.32
N TYR A 67 8.94 -12.44 -5.84
CA TYR A 67 9.28 -13.79 -6.29
C TYR A 67 8.93 -14.80 -5.21
N ASP A 68 8.35 -15.92 -5.64
CA ASP A 68 8.12 -17.06 -4.77
C ASP A 68 9.31 -18.01 -4.87
N HIS A 69 10.10 -18.09 -3.80
CA HIS A 69 11.18 -19.05 -3.67
C HIS A 69 10.88 -19.98 -2.52
N GLN A 70 10.65 -21.27 -2.83
CA GLN A 70 10.46 -22.29 -1.80
C GLN A 70 9.45 -21.88 -0.73
N ASP A 71 8.25 -21.51 -1.17
CA ASP A 71 7.13 -21.11 -0.31
C ASP A 71 7.34 -19.79 0.44
N ARG A 72 8.32 -18.99 0.04
CA ARG A 72 8.49 -17.65 0.60
C ARG A 72 8.40 -16.60 -0.49
N ALA A 73 7.59 -15.59 -0.21
CA ALA A 73 7.50 -14.43 -1.09
C ALA A 73 8.63 -13.46 -0.71
N GLU A 74 9.53 -13.20 -1.66
CA GLU A 74 10.63 -12.27 -1.45
C GLU A 74 10.47 -11.07 -2.37
N PRO A 75 10.43 -9.85 -1.83
CA PRO A 75 10.36 -8.66 -2.65
C PRO A 75 11.71 -8.38 -3.31
N GLU A 76 11.66 -8.05 -4.60
CA GLU A 76 12.81 -7.55 -5.34
C GLU A 76 12.53 -6.13 -5.75
N ILE A 77 13.43 -5.22 -5.43
CA ILE A 77 13.27 -3.81 -5.73
C ILE A 77 13.87 -3.52 -7.10
N LEU A 78 13.01 -3.18 -8.05
CA LEU A 78 13.41 -2.87 -9.42
C LEU A 78 13.79 -1.40 -9.58
N LYS A 79 13.16 -0.53 -8.82
CA LYS A 79 13.44 0.90 -8.82
C LYS A 79 13.18 1.44 -7.42
N ALA A 80 14.12 2.16 -6.86
CA ALA A 80 14.01 2.79 -5.56
C ALA A 80 14.00 4.31 -5.68
N VAL A 81 13.82 4.99 -4.55
CA VAL A 81 13.93 6.45 -4.45
C VAL A 81 14.93 6.79 -3.37
N GLU A 82 15.52 7.98 -3.47
CA GLU A 82 16.38 8.52 -2.42
C GLU A 82 15.57 9.51 -1.58
N ASP A 83 15.28 9.15 -0.33
CA ASP A 83 14.52 9.97 0.60
C ASP A 83 14.64 9.33 1.98
N ASP A 84 14.62 10.12 3.04
CA ASP A 84 14.54 9.56 4.40
C ASP A 84 13.09 9.28 4.82
N GLY A 85 12.13 9.87 4.11
CA GLY A 85 10.71 9.65 4.34
C GLY A 85 10.03 10.71 5.19
N GLU A 86 10.72 11.72 5.67
CA GLU A 86 10.07 12.76 6.47
C GLU A 86 9.02 13.49 5.65
N ASP A 87 7.78 13.53 6.17
CA ASP A 87 6.60 14.08 5.49
C ASP A 87 6.29 13.41 4.15
N VAL A 88 6.75 12.18 3.98
CA VAL A 88 6.49 11.36 2.79
C VAL A 88 5.42 10.32 3.11
N LEU A 89 4.51 10.16 2.19
CA LEU A 89 3.41 9.23 2.27
C LEU A 89 3.65 8.10 1.27
N ILE A 90 3.75 6.86 1.75
CA ILE A 90 3.86 5.68 0.91
C ILE A 90 2.48 5.07 0.78
N ILE A 91 2.04 4.80 -0.45
CA ILE A 91 0.72 4.24 -0.73
C ILE A 91 0.86 2.90 -1.46
N ASP A 92 0.19 1.89 -0.94
CA ASP A 92 -0.01 0.61 -1.62
C ASP A 92 -1.49 0.23 -1.56
N ASP A 93 -1.89 -0.77 -2.32
CA ASP A 93 -3.28 -1.24 -2.32
C ASP A 93 -3.61 -2.02 -1.06
N LEU A 94 -2.75 -2.94 -0.70
CA LEU A 94 -2.98 -3.80 0.47
C LEU A 94 -1.65 -4.22 1.11
N VAL A 95 -1.73 -4.61 2.37
CA VAL A 95 -0.64 -5.31 3.04
C VAL A 95 -1.12 -6.72 3.37
N ASP A 96 -0.34 -7.72 2.95
CA ASP A 96 -0.66 -9.14 3.20
C ASP A 96 0.20 -9.65 4.36
N THR A 97 1.38 -10.18 4.06
CA THR A 97 2.30 -10.66 5.09
C THR A 97 3.18 -9.55 5.66
N GLY A 98 3.33 -8.46 4.92
CA GLY A 98 4.17 -7.35 5.30
C GLY A 98 5.58 -7.38 4.73
N ALA A 99 5.91 -8.35 3.86
CA ALA A 99 7.24 -8.45 3.28
C ALA A 99 7.64 -7.19 2.50
N THR A 100 6.72 -6.70 1.65
CA THR A 100 6.94 -5.47 0.89
C THR A 100 7.08 -4.27 1.82
N ALA A 101 6.21 -4.16 2.82
CA ALA A 101 6.25 -3.05 3.76
C ALA A 101 7.56 -3.00 4.54
N ARG A 102 8.08 -4.15 4.98
CA ARG A 102 9.38 -4.20 5.67
C ARG A 102 10.50 -3.68 4.78
N ALA A 103 10.54 -4.12 3.53
CA ALA A 103 11.57 -3.71 2.59
C ALA A 103 11.52 -2.19 2.33
N VAL A 104 10.33 -1.65 2.14
CA VAL A 104 10.15 -0.23 1.84
C VAL A 104 10.44 0.63 3.07
N ARG A 105 9.99 0.21 4.25
CA ARG A 105 10.26 0.97 5.48
C ARG A 105 11.75 1.02 5.82
N ALA A 106 12.51 0.01 5.42
CA ALA A 106 13.97 0.04 5.58
C ALA A 106 14.62 1.11 4.72
N MET A 107 14.04 1.42 3.55
CA MET A 107 14.55 2.46 2.65
C MET A 107 14.14 3.87 3.09
N LEU A 108 12.93 4.03 3.63
CA LEU A 108 12.39 5.32 4.02
C LEU A 108 11.88 5.23 5.47
N PRO A 109 12.81 5.20 6.44
CA PRO A 109 12.43 4.90 7.83
C PRO A 109 11.49 5.92 8.48
N LEU A 110 11.45 7.15 7.98
CA LEU A 110 10.60 8.20 8.54
C LEU A 110 9.25 8.34 7.82
N ALA A 111 9.01 7.56 6.76
CA ALA A 111 7.79 7.70 5.97
C ALA A 111 6.57 7.12 6.69
N HIS A 112 5.42 7.65 6.33
CA HIS A 112 4.13 7.14 6.77
C HIS A 112 3.63 6.15 5.72
N TYR A 113 3.38 4.92 6.11
CA TYR A 113 2.97 3.85 5.20
C TYR A 113 1.46 3.64 5.28
N ALA A 114 0.78 3.72 4.15
CA ALA A 114 -0.67 3.60 4.10
C ALA A 114 -1.11 2.63 3.02
N THR A 115 -2.14 1.86 3.32
CA THR A 115 -2.78 0.95 2.37
C THR A 115 -4.29 1.09 2.44
N VAL A 116 -4.97 0.70 1.37
CA VAL A 116 -6.43 0.69 1.37
C VAL A 116 -6.92 -0.48 2.21
N TYR A 117 -6.35 -1.66 1.99
CA TYR A 117 -6.73 -2.88 2.70
C TYR A 117 -5.56 -3.41 3.53
N ALA A 118 -5.88 -4.07 4.63
CA ALA A 118 -4.86 -4.68 5.48
C ALA A 118 -5.30 -6.04 5.97
N LYS A 119 -4.38 -6.99 5.95
CA LYS A 119 -4.56 -8.30 6.56
C LYS A 119 -3.80 -8.38 7.88
N PRO A 120 -4.24 -9.21 8.82
CA PRO A 120 -3.67 -9.21 10.18
C PRO A 120 -2.15 -9.40 10.25
N ALA A 121 -1.57 -10.25 9.39
CA ALA A 121 -0.13 -10.53 9.44
C ALA A 121 0.73 -9.31 9.09
N GLY A 122 0.21 -8.37 8.29
CA GLY A 122 0.95 -7.18 7.88
C GLY A 122 0.46 -5.88 8.50
N ARG A 123 -0.66 -5.91 9.18
CA ARG A 123 -1.32 -4.70 9.70
C ARG A 123 -0.41 -3.83 10.56
N GLU A 124 0.44 -4.43 11.37
CA GLU A 124 1.33 -3.70 12.27
C GLU A 124 2.40 -2.90 11.55
N LEU A 125 2.66 -3.22 10.29
CA LEU A 125 3.66 -2.53 9.48
C LEU A 125 3.09 -1.32 8.74
N VAL A 126 1.79 -1.09 8.85
CA VAL A 126 1.08 -0.01 8.18
C VAL A 126 0.58 0.99 9.21
N ASP A 127 0.80 2.27 8.93
CA ASP A 127 0.40 3.34 9.85
C ASP A 127 -1.08 3.71 9.72
N THR A 128 -1.61 3.61 8.51
CA THR A 128 -3.01 3.94 8.23
C THR A 128 -3.57 2.99 7.16
N PHE A 129 -4.76 2.47 7.39
CA PHE A 129 -5.49 1.70 6.39
C PHE A 129 -7.00 1.94 6.55
N VAL A 130 -7.78 1.46 5.61
CA VAL A 130 -9.24 1.67 5.62
C VAL A 130 -9.98 0.42 6.09
N THR A 131 -9.77 -0.71 5.42
CA THR A 131 -10.56 -1.92 5.67
C THR A 131 -9.66 -3.11 5.97
N GLU A 132 -9.94 -3.77 7.09
CA GLU A 132 -9.25 -5.02 7.42
C GLU A 132 -9.99 -6.19 6.81
N VAL A 133 -9.24 -7.12 6.21
CA VAL A 133 -9.75 -8.39 5.67
C VAL A 133 -8.98 -9.53 6.32
N SER A 134 -9.64 -10.69 6.45
CA SER A 134 -9.00 -11.84 7.08
C SER A 134 -7.82 -12.34 6.26
N GLN A 135 -6.88 -13.00 6.93
CA GLN A 135 -5.65 -13.48 6.29
C GLN A 135 -5.93 -14.49 5.19
N ASP A 136 -6.98 -15.28 5.31
CA ASP A 136 -7.36 -16.31 4.34
C ASP A 136 -8.24 -15.79 3.19
N THR A 137 -8.25 -14.49 2.99
CA THR A 137 -9.04 -13.84 1.95
C THR A 137 -8.17 -13.44 0.77
N TRP A 138 -8.62 -13.75 -0.44
CA TRP A 138 -8.03 -13.21 -1.66
C TRP A 138 -8.80 -11.94 -2.05
N ILE A 139 -8.09 -10.84 -2.21
CA ILE A 139 -8.70 -9.56 -2.62
C ILE A 139 -8.61 -9.46 -4.14
N PHE A 140 -9.78 -9.43 -4.80
CA PHE A 140 -9.85 -9.27 -6.25
C PHE A 140 -9.95 -7.79 -6.57
N LEU A 141 -8.84 -7.20 -6.99
CA LEU A 141 -8.79 -5.79 -7.35
C LEU A 141 -9.26 -5.60 -8.80
N PRO A 142 -9.86 -4.43 -9.13
CA PRO A 142 -10.32 -4.16 -10.49
C PRO A 142 -9.21 -4.00 -11.50
#